data_b5a073c33fd186a8f6cc6fcb131dda8c
#
_entry.id   b5a073c33fd186a8f6cc6fcb131dda8c
#
_cell.length_a   1.000
_cell.length_b   1.000
_cell.length_c   1.000
_cell.angle_alpha   90.00
_cell.angle_beta   90.00
_cell.angle_gamma   90.00
#
_symmetry.space_group_name_H-M   'P 1'
#
loop_
_entity.id
_entity.type
_entity.pdbx_description
1 polymer ?
#
loop_
_entity_poly.entity_id
_entity_poly.type
_entity_poly.pdbx_seq_one_letter_code
_entity_poly.pdbx_strand_id
1 'polypeptide(L)'
;MRPLPPVDPHPGLAANAERHREALWRYLRVLGADPVAADDLVQEVFLVALERADFDDRVPGAVFTFLRTTARHLWLRSLRRRTTPLEVEAADLVWQQNCGDGPGDDYVDALRQCVERLPARSRTLLQATYGDGDGRTAAGARVGLGEQGVKSSLRRLRAFLHDCIRQRLEAR
;
A
#
# COMPACT_ATOMS: atom_id res chain seq x y z
N MET A 1 -1.46 -46.83 -6.40
CA MET A 1 -1.91 -45.66 -7.21
C MET A 1 -1.70 -44.44 -6.33
N ARG A 2 -0.74 -43.58 -6.65
CA ARG A 2 -0.41 -42.37 -5.88
C ARG A 2 -1.51 -41.33 -6.19
N PRO A 3 -2.18 -40.75 -5.20
CA PRO A 3 -3.18 -39.73 -5.47
C PRO A 3 -2.50 -38.54 -6.17
N LEU A 4 -3.11 -38.05 -7.24
CA LEU A 4 -2.68 -36.80 -7.89
C LEU A 4 -2.73 -35.68 -6.84
N PRO A 5 -1.72 -34.80 -6.80
CA PRO A 5 -1.77 -33.64 -5.93
C PRO A 5 -3.03 -32.81 -6.27
N PRO A 6 -3.68 -32.18 -5.28
CA PRO A 6 -4.79 -31.30 -5.54
C PRO A 6 -4.37 -30.24 -6.55
N VAL A 7 -5.10 -30.15 -7.66
CA VAL A 7 -4.90 -29.07 -8.64
C VAL A 7 -5.38 -27.79 -7.98
N ASP A 8 -4.49 -26.83 -7.78
CA ASP A 8 -4.86 -25.51 -7.28
C ASP A 8 -5.81 -24.88 -8.30
N PRO A 9 -7.05 -24.56 -7.93
CA PRO A 9 -8.01 -23.97 -8.84
C PRO A 9 -7.59 -22.58 -9.35
N HIS A 10 -6.65 -21.90 -8.65
CA HIS A 10 -6.20 -20.54 -8.93
C HIS A 10 -4.67 -20.41 -8.95
N PRO A 11 -3.99 -21.02 -9.95
CA PRO A 11 -2.52 -21.03 -10.01
C PRO A 11 -1.90 -19.63 -10.17
N GLY A 12 -2.57 -18.71 -10.85
CA GLY A 12 -2.10 -17.32 -11.00
C GLY A 12 -2.18 -16.53 -9.71
N LEU A 13 -3.23 -16.75 -8.92
CA LEU A 13 -3.36 -16.15 -7.59
C LEU A 13 -2.28 -16.70 -6.64
N ALA A 14 -2.07 -18.02 -6.62
CA ALA A 14 -1.09 -18.67 -5.77
C ALA A 14 0.36 -18.25 -6.11
N ALA A 15 0.70 -18.19 -7.41
CA ALA A 15 2.03 -17.81 -7.88
C ALA A 15 2.45 -16.39 -7.48
N ASN A 16 1.48 -15.48 -7.27
CA ASN A 16 1.72 -14.08 -6.94
C ASN A 16 1.14 -13.67 -5.57
N ALA A 17 0.78 -14.64 -4.73
CA ALA A 17 0.05 -14.37 -3.49
C ALA A 17 0.75 -13.34 -2.59
N GLU A 18 2.06 -13.47 -2.35
CA GLU A 18 2.79 -12.54 -1.49
C GLU A 18 2.84 -11.13 -2.08
N ARG A 19 3.11 -11.00 -3.38
CA ARG A 19 3.10 -9.70 -4.08
C ARG A 19 1.73 -9.03 -4.01
N HIS A 20 0.68 -9.81 -4.22
CA HIS A 20 -0.70 -9.29 -4.12
C HIS A 20 -1.07 -8.93 -2.69
N ARG A 21 -0.64 -9.73 -1.71
CA ARG A 21 -0.83 -9.46 -0.29
C ARG A 21 -0.23 -8.12 0.12
N GLU A 22 1.05 -7.89 -0.19
CA GLU A 22 1.73 -6.63 0.12
C GLU A 22 1.07 -5.44 -0.58
N ALA A 23 0.70 -5.59 -1.86
CA ALA A 23 0.07 -4.53 -2.64
C ALA A 23 -1.33 -4.17 -2.09
N LEU A 24 -2.14 -5.17 -1.73
CA LEU A 24 -3.45 -4.96 -1.11
C LEU A 24 -3.33 -4.30 0.25
N TRP A 25 -2.36 -4.71 1.06
CA TRP A 25 -2.11 -4.09 2.35
C TRP A 25 -1.76 -2.61 2.19
N ARG A 26 -0.84 -2.27 1.27
CA ARG A 26 -0.52 -0.87 0.95
C ARG A 26 -1.75 -0.09 0.49
N TYR A 27 -2.55 -0.67 -0.39
CA TYR A 27 -3.78 -0.07 -0.89
C TYR A 27 -4.77 0.23 0.24
N LEU A 28 -5.08 -0.74 1.09
CA LEU A 28 -5.98 -0.56 2.25
C LEU A 28 -5.46 0.50 3.22
N ARG A 29 -4.14 0.57 3.43
CA ARG A 29 -3.51 1.63 4.22
C ARG A 29 -3.72 3.02 3.61
N VAL A 30 -3.65 3.14 2.27
CA VAL A 30 -3.98 4.39 1.55
C VAL A 30 -5.45 4.75 1.74
N LEU A 31 -6.36 3.78 1.72
CA LEU A 31 -7.79 4.00 1.99
C LEU A 31 -8.10 4.36 3.46
N GLY A 32 -7.12 4.35 4.35
CA GLY A 32 -7.28 4.74 5.75
C GLY A 32 -7.49 3.60 6.73
N ALA A 33 -7.40 2.34 6.32
CA ALA A 33 -7.40 1.21 7.23
C ALA A 33 -6.18 1.28 8.18
N ASP A 34 -6.37 0.96 9.46
CA ASP A 34 -5.23 0.76 10.36
C ASP A 34 -4.51 -0.57 10.04
N PRO A 35 -3.28 -0.82 10.57
CA PRO A 35 -2.53 -2.02 10.23
C PRO A 35 -3.27 -3.32 10.49
N VAL A 36 -3.98 -3.42 11.61
CA VAL A 36 -4.71 -4.65 11.99
C VAL A 36 -5.88 -4.88 11.04
N ALA A 37 -6.68 -3.84 10.79
CA ALA A 37 -7.80 -3.91 9.86
C ALA A 37 -7.32 -4.23 8.42
N ALA A 38 -6.16 -3.70 8.02
CA ALA A 38 -5.60 -4.00 6.70
C ALA A 38 -5.18 -5.48 6.58
N ASP A 39 -4.56 -6.06 7.61
CA ASP A 39 -4.18 -7.48 7.63
C ASP A 39 -5.42 -8.39 7.59
N ASP A 40 -6.45 -8.11 8.39
CA ASP A 40 -7.70 -8.88 8.41
C ASP A 40 -8.41 -8.82 7.06
N LEU A 41 -8.54 -7.62 6.48
CA LEU A 41 -9.19 -7.43 5.19
C LEU A 41 -8.44 -8.11 4.04
N VAL A 42 -7.11 -8.10 4.06
CA VAL A 42 -6.31 -8.83 3.06
C VAL A 42 -6.64 -10.31 3.10
N GLN A 43 -6.73 -10.92 4.29
CA GLN A 43 -7.11 -12.33 4.43
C GLN A 43 -8.52 -12.58 3.87
N GLU A 44 -9.50 -11.72 4.22
CA GLU A 44 -10.88 -11.83 3.73
C GLU A 44 -10.95 -11.71 2.20
N VAL A 45 -10.18 -10.80 1.59
CA VAL A 45 -10.09 -10.66 0.12
C VAL A 45 -9.63 -11.95 -0.55
N PHE A 46 -8.59 -12.61 0.00
CA PHE A 46 -8.12 -13.88 -0.55
C PHE A 46 -9.14 -15.00 -0.39
N LEU A 47 -9.84 -15.08 0.75
CA LEU A 47 -10.92 -16.05 0.94
C LEU A 47 -12.01 -15.87 -0.11
N VAL A 48 -12.47 -14.63 -0.34
CA VAL A 48 -13.47 -14.31 -1.39
C VAL A 48 -12.97 -14.73 -2.76
N ALA A 49 -11.68 -14.50 -3.08
CA ALA A 49 -11.12 -14.89 -4.37
C ALA A 49 -11.07 -16.42 -4.55
N LEU A 50 -10.70 -17.16 -3.50
CA LEU A 50 -10.61 -18.62 -3.52
C LEU A 50 -12.00 -19.30 -3.61
N GLU A 51 -13.02 -18.70 -3.01
CA GLU A 51 -14.39 -19.22 -3.05
C GLU A 51 -15.10 -18.98 -4.40
N ARG A 52 -14.54 -18.11 -5.23
CA ARG A 52 -15.15 -17.71 -6.50
C ARG A 52 -14.75 -18.63 -7.64
N ALA A 53 -15.64 -19.52 -8.04
CA ALA A 53 -15.42 -20.50 -9.11
C ALA A 53 -15.27 -19.86 -10.51
N ASP A 54 -15.78 -18.64 -10.70
CA ASP A 54 -15.74 -17.88 -11.97
C ASP A 54 -14.57 -16.89 -12.04
N PHE A 55 -13.66 -16.91 -11.07
CA PHE A 55 -12.49 -16.03 -11.04
C PHE A 55 -11.42 -16.52 -12.01
N ASP A 56 -11.21 -15.76 -13.11
CA ASP A 56 -10.16 -16.06 -14.08
C ASP A 56 -8.85 -15.37 -13.65
N ASP A 57 -7.93 -16.16 -13.12
CA ASP A 57 -6.62 -15.72 -12.66
C ASP A 57 -5.51 -15.80 -13.72
N ARG A 58 -5.85 -16.11 -14.98
CA ARG A 58 -4.90 -16.24 -16.09
C ARG A 58 -4.48 -14.90 -16.67
N VAL A 59 -5.27 -13.85 -16.44
CA VAL A 59 -4.98 -12.49 -16.90
C VAL A 59 -4.34 -11.70 -15.75
N PRO A 60 -3.02 -11.47 -15.73
CA PRO A 60 -2.31 -10.90 -14.58
C PRO A 60 -2.85 -9.54 -14.09
N GLY A 61 -3.25 -8.67 -15.02
CA GLY A 61 -3.83 -7.37 -14.67
C GLY A 61 -5.22 -7.47 -14.03
N ALA A 62 -6.04 -8.44 -14.49
CA ALA A 62 -7.39 -8.64 -13.98
C ALA A 62 -7.40 -9.16 -12.55
N VAL A 63 -6.40 -10.00 -12.16
CA VAL A 63 -6.29 -10.53 -10.80
C VAL A 63 -6.21 -9.40 -9.78
N PHE A 64 -5.25 -8.49 -9.93
CA PHE A 64 -5.08 -7.43 -8.94
C PHE A 64 -6.25 -6.44 -8.96
N THR A 65 -6.81 -6.12 -10.12
CA THR A 65 -8.00 -5.26 -10.23
C THR A 65 -9.19 -5.85 -9.47
N PHE A 66 -9.43 -7.17 -9.59
CA PHE A 66 -10.46 -7.86 -8.84
C PHE A 66 -10.21 -7.80 -7.33
N LEU A 67 -8.99 -8.15 -6.89
CA LEU A 67 -8.61 -8.13 -5.48
C LEU A 67 -8.74 -6.73 -4.88
N ARG A 68 -8.29 -5.69 -5.60
CA ARG A 68 -8.38 -4.28 -5.19
C ARG A 68 -9.85 -3.85 -5.05
N THR A 69 -10.69 -4.18 -6.03
CA THR A 69 -12.12 -3.86 -5.99
C THR A 69 -12.81 -4.53 -4.81
N THR A 70 -12.51 -5.81 -4.57
CA THR A 70 -13.02 -6.56 -3.41
C THR A 70 -12.57 -5.93 -2.09
N ALA A 71 -11.28 -5.59 -1.98
CA ALA A 71 -10.73 -4.92 -0.79
C ALA A 71 -11.45 -3.59 -0.50
N ARG A 72 -11.68 -2.78 -1.53
CA ARG A 72 -12.42 -1.51 -1.40
C ARG A 72 -13.86 -1.74 -0.90
N HIS A 73 -14.56 -2.71 -1.43
CA HIS A 73 -15.91 -3.04 -1.01
C HIS A 73 -15.97 -3.54 0.45
N LEU A 74 -15.07 -4.42 0.84
CA LEU A 74 -14.98 -4.91 2.21
C LEU A 74 -14.64 -3.78 3.19
N TRP A 75 -13.69 -2.91 2.82
CA TRP A 75 -13.35 -1.74 3.62
C TRP A 75 -14.56 -0.81 3.79
N LEU A 76 -15.27 -0.45 2.72
CA LEU A 76 -16.47 0.38 2.80
C LEU A 76 -17.54 -0.22 3.71
N ARG A 77 -17.73 -1.56 3.69
CA ARG A 77 -18.66 -2.26 4.58
C ARG A 77 -18.22 -2.26 6.05
N SER A 78 -16.92 -2.24 6.31
CA SER A 78 -16.35 -2.26 7.66
C SER A 78 -16.27 -0.87 8.31
N LEU A 79 -16.50 0.21 7.56
CA LEU A 79 -16.35 1.58 8.06
C LEU A 79 -17.19 1.85 9.29
N ARG A 80 -16.52 2.22 10.37
CA ARG A 80 -17.15 2.67 11.62
C ARG A 80 -16.59 4.05 11.97
N ARG A 81 -17.38 5.12 11.82
CA ARG A 81 -17.23 6.48 12.36
C ARG A 81 -15.92 7.28 12.12
N ARG A 82 -14.78 6.68 11.72
CA ARG A 82 -13.50 7.40 11.59
C ARG A 82 -13.11 7.77 10.16
N THR A 83 -13.65 7.08 9.17
CA THR A 83 -13.39 7.33 7.74
C THR A 83 -14.71 7.37 7.01
N THR A 84 -14.91 8.33 6.15
CA THR A 84 -16.14 8.47 5.37
C THR A 84 -16.00 7.80 4.00
N PRO A 85 -17.09 7.36 3.34
CA PRO A 85 -17.04 6.87 1.96
C PRO A 85 -16.38 7.85 0.99
N LEU A 86 -16.58 9.15 1.17
CA LEU A 86 -15.97 10.20 0.33
C LEU A 86 -14.44 10.24 0.49
N GLU A 87 -13.92 10.06 1.71
CA GLU A 87 -12.47 9.96 1.93
C GLU A 87 -11.88 8.71 1.27
N VAL A 88 -12.60 7.59 1.30
CA VAL A 88 -12.19 6.36 0.61
C VAL A 88 -12.15 6.56 -0.90
N GLU A 89 -13.15 7.23 -1.49
CA GLU A 89 -13.17 7.54 -2.92
C GLU A 89 -12.01 8.47 -3.32
N ALA A 90 -11.76 9.50 -2.54
CA ALA A 90 -10.64 10.41 -2.78
C ALA A 90 -9.29 9.68 -2.70
N ALA A 91 -9.11 8.77 -1.75
CA ALA A 91 -7.91 7.95 -1.59
C ALA A 91 -7.74 6.92 -2.73
N ASP A 92 -8.84 6.31 -3.20
CA ASP A 92 -8.81 5.40 -4.34
C ASP A 92 -8.41 6.13 -5.63
N LEU A 93 -8.89 7.36 -5.85
CA LEU A 93 -8.46 8.19 -6.97
C LEU A 93 -6.96 8.50 -6.91
N VAL A 94 -6.41 8.78 -5.73
CA VAL A 94 -4.95 8.98 -5.55
C VAL A 94 -4.19 7.71 -5.91
N TRP A 95 -4.67 6.54 -5.51
CA TRP A 95 -4.06 5.27 -5.93
C TRP A 95 -4.08 5.11 -7.44
N GLN A 96 -5.25 5.30 -8.07
CA GLN A 96 -5.41 5.16 -9.51
C GLN A 96 -4.50 6.09 -10.31
N GLN A 97 -4.36 7.35 -9.87
CA GLN A 97 -3.46 8.33 -10.49
C GLN A 97 -1.98 7.94 -10.43
N ASN A 98 -1.55 7.27 -9.36
CA ASN A 98 -0.13 6.96 -9.13
C ASN A 98 0.26 5.53 -9.49
N CYS A 99 -0.65 4.58 -9.39
CA CYS A 99 -0.40 3.15 -9.57
C CYS A 99 -1.27 2.51 -10.67
N GLY A 100 -2.26 3.24 -11.19
CA GLY A 100 -3.22 2.70 -12.15
C GLY A 100 -3.98 1.50 -11.58
N ASP A 101 -4.23 0.51 -12.41
CA ASP A 101 -4.85 -0.76 -12.01
C ASP A 101 -3.83 -1.79 -11.48
N GLY A 102 -2.55 -1.39 -11.38
CA GLY A 102 -1.47 -2.26 -10.96
C GLY A 102 -1.24 -2.27 -9.45
N PRO A 103 -0.37 -3.17 -8.98
CA PRO A 103 0.00 -3.33 -7.57
C PRO A 103 0.83 -2.18 -7.00
N GLY A 104 1.25 -1.24 -7.83
CA GLY A 104 2.03 -0.07 -7.42
C GLY A 104 3.51 -0.35 -7.13
N ASP A 105 4.05 -1.47 -7.63
CA ASP A 105 5.46 -1.85 -7.37
C ASP A 105 6.44 -0.82 -7.95
N ASP A 106 6.17 -0.30 -9.15
CA ASP A 106 7.00 0.74 -9.77
C ASP A 106 7.05 2.02 -8.92
N TYR A 107 5.92 2.38 -8.30
CA TYR A 107 5.86 3.50 -7.37
C TYR A 107 6.70 3.24 -6.11
N VAL A 108 6.62 2.04 -5.55
CA VAL A 108 7.41 1.63 -4.38
C VAL A 108 8.89 1.62 -4.69
N ASP A 109 9.29 1.10 -5.84
CA ASP A 109 10.70 1.08 -6.26
C ASP A 109 11.24 2.49 -6.50
N ALA A 110 10.47 3.35 -7.15
CA ALA A 110 10.81 4.76 -7.30
C ALA A 110 10.95 5.46 -5.93
N LEU A 111 10.02 5.20 -4.99
CA LEU A 111 10.09 5.73 -3.63
C LEU A 111 11.36 5.27 -2.90
N ARG A 112 11.70 3.98 -2.93
CA ARG A 112 12.91 3.42 -2.30
C ARG A 112 14.16 4.15 -2.80
N GLN A 113 14.30 4.26 -4.13
CA GLN A 113 15.43 4.96 -4.74
C GLN A 113 15.49 6.46 -4.38
N CYS A 114 14.34 7.13 -4.25
CA CYS A 114 14.29 8.52 -3.82
C CYS A 114 14.66 8.69 -2.34
N VAL A 115 14.24 7.75 -1.48
CA VAL A 115 14.62 7.75 -0.05
C VAL A 115 16.12 7.53 0.14
N GLU A 116 16.73 6.64 -0.65
CA GLU A 116 18.19 6.42 -0.60
C GLU A 116 19.03 7.68 -0.90
N ARG A 117 18.50 8.58 -1.72
CA ARG A 117 19.15 9.87 -2.05
C ARG A 117 19.04 10.92 -0.94
N LEU A 118 18.22 10.70 0.06
CA LEU A 118 18.07 11.64 1.17
C LEU A 118 19.28 11.61 2.09
N PRO A 119 19.65 12.76 2.72
CA PRO A 119 20.62 12.78 3.81
C PRO A 119 20.22 11.83 4.95
N ALA A 120 21.20 11.26 5.65
CA ALA A 120 20.98 10.30 6.75
C ALA A 120 19.97 10.82 7.80
N ARG A 121 20.13 12.09 8.21
CA ARG A 121 19.22 12.74 9.17
C ARG A 121 17.74 12.74 8.70
N SER A 122 17.52 12.92 7.41
CA SER A 122 16.17 12.91 6.81
C SER A 122 15.60 11.50 6.78
N ARG A 123 16.42 10.49 6.45
CA ARG A 123 16.01 9.09 6.50
C ARG A 123 15.65 8.67 7.93
N THR A 124 16.47 9.05 8.92
CA THR A 124 16.16 8.79 10.34
C THR A 124 14.82 9.41 10.74
N LEU A 125 14.53 10.65 10.30
CA LEU A 125 13.25 11.29 10.61
C LEU A 125 12.06 10.56 9.96
N LEU A 126 12.21 10.11 8.73
CA LEU A 126 11.17 9.32 8.04
C LEU A 126 10.94 7.98 8.74
N GLN A 127 12.04 7.27 9.06
CA GLN A 127 11.96 5.99 9.76
C GLN A 127 11.28 6.12 11.12
N ALA A 128 11.69 7.10 11.94
CA ALA A 128 11.08 7.34 13.23
C ALA A 128 9.58 7.64 13.12
N THR A 129 9.19 8.47 12.13
CA THR A 129 7.80 8.91 12.00
C THR A 129 6.89 7.85 11.37
N TYR A 130 7.34 7.15 10.32
CA TYR A 130 6.48 6.26 9.51
C TYR A 130 6.79 4.77 9.71
N GLY A 131 8.04 4.43 10.03
CA GLY A 131 8.43 3.05 10.30
C GLY A 131 8.18 2.65 11.75
N ASP A 132 8.67 3.46 12.68
CA ASP A 132 8.60 3.16 14.12
C ASP A 132 7.32 3.72 14.78
N GLY A 133 6.59 4.59 14.09
CA GLY A 133 5.35 5.20 14.60
C GLY A 133 5.56 6.25 15.69
N ASP A 134 6.74 6.82 15.80
CA ASP A 134 7.07 7.83 16.81
C ASP A 134 6.21 9.09 16.66
N GLY A 135 5.72 9.60 17.78
CA GLY A 135 5.13 10.94 17.83
C GLY A 135 6.18 12.02 17.48
N ARG A 136 5.70 13.23 17.12
CA ARG A 136 6.58 14.32 16.66
C ARG A 136 7.71 14.67 17.63
N THR A 137 7.44 14.65 18.94
CA THR A 137 8.44 14.94 19.98
C THR A 137 9.55 13.89 19.99
N ALA A 138 9.19 12.59 19.97
CA ALA A 138 10.13 11.48 19.96
C ALA A 138 10.94 11.43 18.67
N ALA A 139 10.29 11.54 17.51
CA ALA A 139 10.96 11.61 16.21
C ALA A 139 11.91 12.82 16.12
N GLY A 140 11.49 13.97 16.67
CA GLY A 140 12.33 15.17 16.76
C GLY A 140 13.57 14.98 17.59
N ALA A 141 13.48 14.32 18.74
CA ALA A 141 14.59 14.03 19.63
C ALA A 141 15.70 13.22 18.90
N ARG A 142 15.32 12.26 18.05
CA ARG A 142 16.30 11.46 17.28
C ARG A 142 17.13 12.27 16.29
N VAL A 143 16.61 13.41 15.84
CA VAL A 143 17.26 14.24 14.82
C VAL A 143 17.56 15.66 15.29
N GLY A 144 17.42 15.95 16.59
CA GLY A 144 17.69 17.27 17.17
C GLY A 144 16.76 18.36 16.64
N LEU A 145 15.45 18.08 16.50
CA LEU A 145 14.43 19.03 16.08
C LEU A 145 13.30 19.11 17.11
N GLY A 146 12.78 20.30 17.32
CA GLY A 146 11.50 20.49 18.01
C GLY A 146 10.31 20.13 17.10
N GLU A 147 9.11 20.02 17.67
CA GLU A 147 7.88 19.59 16.95
C GLU A 147 7.60 20.40 15.69
N GLN A 148 7.75 21.73 15.73
CA GLN A 148 7.54 22.58 14.56
C GLN A 148 8.61 22.32 13.47
N GLY A 149 9.85 22.07 13.90
CA GLY A 149 10.93 21.66 13.00
C GLY A 149 10.64 20.32 12.31
N VAL A 150 10.12 19.33 13.05
CA VAL A 150 9.66 18.04 12.51
C VAL A 150 8.56 18.25 11.49
N LYS A 151 7.49 19.01 11.82
CA LYS A 151 6.37 19.30 10.91
C LYS A 151 6.87 19.93 9.60
N SER A 152 7.72 20.95 9.70
CA SER A 152 8.27 21.66 8.54
C SER A 152 9.17 20.77 7.68
N SER A 153 10.02 19.94 8.33
CA SER A 153 10.92 19.01 7.64
C SER A 153 10.13 17.92 6.92
N LEU A 154 9.14 17.30 7.57
CA LEU A 154 8.29 16.29 6.94
C LEU A 154 7.51 16.85 5.73
N ARG A 155 7.02 18.10 5.80
CA ARG A 155 6.37 18.74 4.66
C ARG A 155 7.31 18.87 3.46
N ARG A 156 8.56 19.34 3.69
CA ARG A 156 9.57 19.46 2.63
C ARG A 156 9.99 18.10 2.07
N LEU A 157 10.17 17.10 2.95
CA LEU A 157 10.53 15.75 2.53
C LEU A 157 9.44 15.11 1.66
N ARG A 158 8.17 15.26 2.03
CA ARG A 158 7.05 14.77 1.19
C ARG A 158 7.04 15.43 -0.17
N ALA A 159 7.21 16.76 -0.25
CA ALA A 159 7.27 17.47 -1.53
C ALA A 159 8.44 16.97 -2.39
N PHE A 160 9.65 16.85 -1.81
CA PHE A 160 10.81 16.31 -2.51
C PHE A 160 10.58 14.89 -3.02
N LEU A 161 10.05 13.99 -2.18
CA LEU A 161 9.78 12.61 -2.56
C LEU A 161 8.73 12.52 -3.67
N HIS A 162 7.66 13.30 -3.56
CA HIS A 162 6.63 13.37 -4.60
C HIS A 162 7.23 13.74 -5.97
N ASP A 163 8.02 14.82 -6.02
CA ASP A 163 8.62 15.29 -7.27
C ASP A 163 9.67 14.29 -7.80
N CYS A 164 10.48 13.71 -6.91
CA CYS A 164 11.46 12.70 -7.29
C CYS A 164 10.81 11.44 -7.88
N ILE A 165 9.74 10.94 -7.25
CA ILE A 165 9.01 9.75 -7.72
C ILE A 165 8.40 10.03 -9.09
N ARG A 166 7.71 11.17 -9.25
CA ARG A 166 7.09 11.56 -10.52
C ARG A 166 8.11 11.58 -11.65
N GLN A 167 9.25 12.26 -11.45
CA GLN A 167 10.33 12.31 -12.45
C GLN A 167 10.86 10.92 -12.85
N ARG A 168 10.94 9.99 -11.88
CA ARG A 168 11.40 8.63 -12.16
C ARG A 168 10.39 7.79 -12.93
N LEU A 169 9.10 7.98 -12.66
CA LEU A 169 8.03 7.28 -13.37
C LEU A 169 7.88 7.83 -14.80
N GLU A 170 8.05 9.15 -14.99
CA GLU A 170 8.02 9.77 -16.32
C GLU A 170 9.24 9.44 -17.19
N ALA A 171 10.38 9.06 -16.59
CA ALA A 171 11.63 8.74 -17.30
C ALA A 171 11.72 7.27 -17.74
N ARG A 172 10.72 6.44 -17.45
CA ARG A 172 10.64 5.03 -17.87
C ARG A 172 9.80 4.86 -19.13
#